data_bde317f70ed18127df2369eba840c84f
#
_entry.id   bde317f70ed18127df2369eba840c84f
#
_cell.length_a   1.000
_cell.length_b   1.000
_cell.length_c   1.000
_cell.angle_alpha   90.00
_cell.angle_beta   90.00
_cell.angle_gamma   90.00
#
_symmetry.space_group_name_H-M   'P 1'
#
loop_
_entity.id
_entity.type
_entity.pdbx_description
1 polymer ?
#
loop_
_entity_poly.entity_id
_entity_poly.type
_entity_poly.pdbx_seq_one_letter_code
_entity_poly.pdbx_strand_id
1 'polypeptide(L)'
;MRSPAERQVPHAVLASRCKGRDDLVFTDQRGGVLRNSNWRARVFRPAVAECQAADETFPTITPHDLRHTAASLAVSAHANVKAVQRMLGHAKASMTLDIYADLFDEDLDGVADRLDAAIQATADALRKPN
;
A
#
# COMPACT_ATOMS: atom_id res chain seq x y z
N MET A 1 -17.06 22.83 -6.57
CA MET A 1 -16.60 21.49 -7.00
C MET A 1 -15.36 21.13 -6.17
N ARG A 2 -15.45 20.18 -5.26
CA ARG A 2 -14.29 19.74 -4.43
C ARG A 2 -13.45 18.76 -5.22
N SER A 3 -12.13 18.95 -5.17
CA SER A 3 -11.12 18.14 -5.86
C SER A 3 -11.21 16.64 -5.47
N PRO A 4 -10.92 15.68 -6.40
CA PRO A 4 -10.94 14.25 -6.12
C PRO A 4 -9.93 13.77 -5.07
N ALA A 5 -8.96 14.61 -4.69
CA ALA A 5 -7.82 14.25 -3.84
C ALA A 5 -8.13 14.04 -2.34
N GLU A 6 -9.36 14.33 -1.88
CA GLU A 6 -9.67 14.36 -0.44
C GLU A 6 -10.59 13.21 0.05
N ARG A 7 -10.72 12.13 -0.68
CA ARG A 7 -11.40 10.95 -0.15
C ARG A 7 -10.41 9.94 0.46
N GLN A 8 -9.62 10.38 1.42
CA GLN A 8 -9.05 9.43 2.38
C GLN A 8 -10.22 8.80 3.14
N VAL A 9 -10.40 7.49 2.97
CA VAL A 9 -11.32 6.73 3.83
C VAL A 9 -10.75 6.82 5.24
N PRO A 10 -11.40 7.50 6.19
CA PRO A 10 -10.81 7.68 7.51
C PRO A 10 -10.56 6.32 8.15
N HIS A 11 -9.40 6.14 8.78
CA HIS A 11 -9.03 4.93 9.54
C HIS A 11 -10.15 4.54 10.55
N ALA A 12 -10.90 5.52 11.03
CA ALA A 12 -12.07 5.35 11.88
C ALA A 12 -13.23 4.56 11.22
N VAL A 13 -13.39 4.63 9.89
CA VAL A 13 -14.47 3.91 9.19
C VAL A 13 -14.16 2.41 9.08
N LEU A 14 -12.90 2.03 8.97
CA LEU A 14 -12.48 0.62 9.01
C LEU A 14 -12.62 0.06 10.44
N ALA A 15 -12.22 0.83 11.45
CA ALA A 15 -12.32 0.43 12.85
C ALA A 15 -13.77 0.29 13.35
N SER A 16 -14.72 1.04 12.78
CA SER A 16 -16.14 0.98 13.20
C SER A 16 -16.91 -0.21 12.63
N ARG A 17 -16.38 -0.89 11.62
CA ARG A 17 -17.06 -2.04 10.98
C ARG A 17 -16.64 -3.39 11.54
N CYS A 18 -15.45 -3.52 12.08
CA CYS A 18 -14.95 -4.75 12.68
C CYS A 18 -15.29 -4.75 14.18
N LYS A 19 -16.35 -5.44 14.58
CA LYS A 19 -16.78 -5.55 15.98
C LYS A 19 -16.12 -6.71 16.72
N GLY A 20 -15.54 -7.66 16.02
CA GLY A 20 -14.89 -8.83 16.56
C GLY A 20 -13.66 -9.24 15.74
N ARG A 21 -12.85 -10.14 16.31
CA ARG A 21 -11.61 -10.63 15.70
C ARG A 21 -11.86 -11.39 14.39
N ASP A 22 -12.99 -12.03 14.28
CA ASP A 22 -13.37 -12.90 13.16
C ASP A 22 -14.34 -12.20 12.19
N ASP A 23 -14.60 -10.90 12.39
CA ASP A 23 -15.46 -10.14 11.50
C ASP A 23 -14.78 -9.89 10.14
N LEU A 24 -15.57 -9.93 9.08
CA LEU A 24 -15.12 -9.60 7.75
C LEU A 24 -14.86 -8.08 7.64
N VAL A 25 -13.64 -7.70 7.24
CA VAL A 25 -13.28 -6.29 6.97
C VAL A 25 -14.04 -5.75 5.78
N PHE A 26 -14.18 -6.57 4.72
CA PHE A 26 -14.93 -6.24 3.51
C PHE A 26 -16.03 -7.27 3.29
N THR A 27 -17.26 -6.78 3.08
CA THR A 27 -18.43 -7.61 2.84
C THR A 27 -19.08 -7.27 1.51
N ASP A 28 -19.90 -8.17 1.00
CA ASP A 28 -20.83 -7.85 -0.07
C ASP A 28 -21.98 -6.94 0.45
N GLN A 29 -22.88 -6.53 -0.44
CA GLN A 29 -24.01 -5.64 -0.10
C GLN A 29 -24.98 -6.23 0.93
N ARG A 30 -24.95 -7.55 1.15
CA ARG A 30 -25.78 -8.27 2.12
C ARG A 30 -25.04 -8.60 3.41
N GLY A 31 -23.80 -8.12 3.57
CA GLY A 31 -22.95 -8.40 4.73
C GLY A 31 -22.24 -9.75 4.69
N GLY A 32 -22.34 -10.50 3.58
CA GLY A 32 -21.68 -11.78 3.38
C GLY A 32 -20.27 -11.69 2.81
N VAL A 33 -19.67 -12.84 2.55
CA VAL A 33 -18.32 -12.94 1.98
C VAL A 33 -18.25 -12.33 0.59
N LEU A 34 -17.35 -11.37 0.40
CA LEU A 34 -17.09 -10.75 -0.89
C LEU A 34 -16.40 -11.77 -1.84
N ARG A 35 -17.16 -12.34 -2.78
CA ARG A 35 -16.62 -13.28 -3.77
C ARG A 35 -15.87 -12.53 -4.86
N ASN A 36 -14.58 -12.85 -5.04
CA ASN A 36 -13.70 -12.18 -6.00
C ASN A 36 -14.28 -12.13 -7.43
N SER A 37 -14.83 -13.23 -7.95
CA SER A 37 -15.43 -13.28 -9.28
C SER A 37 -16.60 -12.29 -9.43
N ASN A 38 -17.50 -12.25 -8.44
CA ASN A 38 -18.64 -11.35 -8.45
C ASN A 38 -18.21 -9.88 -8.33
N TRP A 39 -17.28 -9.60 -7.44
CA TRP A 39 -16.73 -8.24 -7.26
C TRP A 39 -16.03 -7.75 -8.54
N ARG A 40 -15.17 -8.59 -9.13
CA ARG A 40 -14.52 -8.24 -10.41
C ARG A 40 -15.51 -7.95 -11.52
N ALA A 41 -16.56 -8.78 -11.67
CA ALA A 41 -17.52 -8.64 -12.76
C ALA A 41 -18.49 -7.48 -12.57
N ARG A 42 -18.93 -7.22 -11.33
CA ARG A 42 -20.02 -6.29 -11.03
C ARG A 42 -19.56 -4.91 -10.52
N VAL A 43 -18.33 -4.82 -10.03
CA VAL A 43 -17.80 -3.57 -9.44
C VAL A 43 -16.54 -3.13 -10.19
N PHE A 44 -15.51 -3.96 -10.22
CA PHE A 44 -14.21 -3.56 -10.72
C PHE A 44 -14.19 -3.27 -12.22
N ARG A 45 -14.68 -4.22 -13.05
CA ARG A 45 -14.70 -4.03 -14.51
C ARG A 45 -15.57 -2.84 -14.96
N PRO A 46 -16.79 -2.64 -14.42
CA PRO A 46 -17.56 -1.45 -14.72
C PRO A 46 -16.84 -0.16 -14.36
N ALA A 47 -16.21 -0.08 -13.18
CA ALA A 47 -15.45 1.09 -12.77
C ALA A 47 -14.28 1.40 -13.72
N VAL A 48 -13.53 0.39 -14.16
CA VAL A 48 -12.46 0.56 -15.16
C VAL A 48 -13.06 1.06 -16.50
N ALA A 49 -14.18 0.50 -16.94
CA ALA A 49 -14.85 0.93 -18.16
C ALA A 49 -15.35 2.39 -18.08
N GLU A 50 -15.84 2.84 -16.92
CA GLU A 50 -16.20 4.25 -16.70
C GLU A 50 -14.97 5.17 -16.78
N CYS A 51 -13.83 4.77 -16.22
CA CYS A 51 -12.59 5.53 -16.34
C CYS A 51 -12.13 5.62 -17.80
N GLN A 52 -12.20 4.51 -18.56
CA GLN A 52 -11.83 4.49 -19.97
C GLN A 52 -12.79 5.31 -20.85
N ALA A 53 -14.08 5.37 -20.49
CA ALA A 53 -15.03 6.22 -21.18
C ALA A 53 -14.78 7.71 -20.92
N ALA A 54 -14.22 8.08 -19.77
CA ALA A 54 -13.86 9.45 -19.43
C ALA A 54 -12.48 9.86 -19.96
N ASP A 55 -11.57 8.91 -20.14
CA ASP A 55 -10.20 9.10 -20.63
C ASP A 55 -9.77 7.89 -21.46
N GLU A 56 -9.71 8.08 -22.78
CA GLU A 56 -9.31 7.01 -23.72
C GLU A 56 -7.89 6.49 -23.50
N THR A 57 -7.04 7.26 -22.81
CA THR A 57 -5.67 6.84 -22.45
C THR A 57 -5.61 5.97 -21.20
N PHE A 58 -6.74 5.84 -20.47
CA PHE A 58 -6.78 5.04 -19.25
C PHE A 58 -6.53 3.56 -19.55
N PRO A 59 -5.49 2.94 -18.95
CA PRO A 59 -5.10 1.57 -19.26
C PRO A 59 -6.12 0.54 -18.79
N THR A 60 -6.16 -0.60 -19.48
CA THR A 60 -6.85 -1.78 -18.95
C THR A 60 -6.05 -2.34 -17.78
N ILE A 61 -6.61 -2.22 -16.57
CA ILE A 61 -5.99 -2.67 -15.33
C ILE A 61 -6.76 -3.84 -14.70
N THR A 62 -6.05 -4.60 -13.88
CA THR A 62 -6.59 -5.70 -13.07
C THR A 62 -6.42 -5.41 -11.58
N PRO A 63 -7.13 -6.11 -10.68
CA PRO A 63 -6.85 -6.01 -9.25
C PRO A 63 -5.41 -6.38 -8.88
N HIS A 64 -4.74 -7.19 -9.69
CA HIS A 64 -3.35 -7.56 -9.49
C HIS A 64 -2.41 -6.37 -9.75
N ASP A 65 -2.70 -5.58 -10.77
CA ASP A 65 -1.92 -4.37 -11.08
C ASP A 65 -2.06 -3.33 -9.96
N LEU A 66 -3.25 -3.19 -9.37
CA LEU A 66 -3.43 -2.35 -8.19
C LEU A 66 -2.62 -2.83 -6.97
N ARG A 67 -2.48 -4.16 -6.83
CA ARG A 67 -1.64 -4.75 -5.78
C ARG A 67 -0.16 -4.44 -6.00
N HIS A 68 0.33 -4.54 -7.24
CA HIS A 68 1.69 -4.15 -7.60
C HIS A 68 1.93 -2.66 -7.35
N THR A 69 1.00 -1.81 -7.77
CA THR A 69 1.07 -0.36 -7.51
C THR A 69 1.15 -0.05 -6.02
N ALA A 70 0.31 -0.69 -5.20
CA ALA A 70 0.33 -0.50 -3.76
C ALA A 70 1.66 -0.94 -3.13
N ALA A 71 2.26 -2.03 -3.61
CA ALA A 71 3.55 -2.49 -3.16
C ALA A 71 4.68 -1.53 -3.55
N SER A 72 4.71 -1.07 -4.81
CA SER A 72 5.70 -0.11 -5.30
C SER A 72 5.62 1.22 -4.53
N LEU A 73 4.41 1.72 -4.27
CA LEU A 73 4.22 2.92 -3.45
C LEU A 73 4.69 2.73 -2.00
N ALA A 74 4.48 1.55 -1.42
CA ALA A 74 4.98 1.26 -0.07
C ALA A 74 6.52 1.23 -0.03
N VAL A 75 7.17 0.64 -1.05
CA VAL A 75 8.64 0.65 -1.18
C VAL A 75 9.14 2.07 -1.37
N SER A 76 8.56 2.86 -2.27
CA SER A 76 8.92 4.27 -2.47
C SER A 76 8.71 5.14 -1.22
N ALA A 77 7.79 4.73 -0.32
CA ALA A 77 7.61 5.32 1.00
C ALA A 77 8.58 4.73 2.06
N HIS A 78 9.66 4.07 1.64
CA HIS A 78 10.69 3.44 2.48
C HIS A 78 10.17 2.38 3.46
N ALA A 79 9.08 1.69 3.12
CA ALA A 79 8.63 0.54 3.88
C ALA A 79 9.65 -0.60 3.74
N ASN A 80 10.07 -1.19 4.86
CA ASN A 80 11.00 -2.31 4.81
C ASN A 80 10.34 -3.56 4.17
N VAL A 81 11.16 -4.44 3.61
CA VAL A 81 10.73 -5.67 2.92
C VAL A 81 9.75 -6.50 3.75
N LYS A 82 9.95 -6.57 5.06
CA LYS A 82 9.08 -7.36 5.96
C LYS A 82 7.69 -6.74 6.11
N ALA A 83 7.60 -5.41 6.10
CA ALA A 83 6.32 -4.71 6.12
C ALA A 83 5.57 -4.95 4.81
N VAL A 84 6.24 -4.80 3.65
CA VAL A 84 5.66 -5.07 2.33
C VAL A 84 5.23 -6.54 2.21
N GLN A 85 6.07 -7.49 2.64
CA GLN A 85 5.72 -8.91 2.68
C GLN A 85 4.41 -9.17 3.43
N ARG A 86 4.27 -8.58 4.64
CA ARG A 86 3.07 -8.73 5.47
C ARG A 86 1.85 -8.09 4.83
N MET A 87 1.99 -6.88 4.28
CA MET A 87 0.94 -6.17 3.56
C MET A 87 0.43 -6.98 2.37
N LEU A 88 1.32 -7.62 1.64
CA LEU A 88 0.98 -8.46 0.49
C LEU A 88 0.52 -9.88 0.90
N GLY A 89 0.71 -10.30 2.14
CA GLY A 89 0.42 -11.68 2.57
C GLY A 89 1.32 -12.73 1.93
N HIS A 90 2.54 -12.36 1.53
CA HIS A 90 3.50 -13.32 0.98
C HIS A 90 4.05 -14.23 2.09
N ALA A 91 4.10 -15.54 1.84
CA ALA A 91 4.60 -16.50 2.80
C ALA A 91 6.10 -16.32 3.11
N LYS A 92 6.88 -15.87 2.11
CA LYS A 92 8.33 -15.65 2.22
C LYS A 92 8.70 -14.26 1.74
N ALA A 93 9.71 -13.66 2.38
CA ALA A 93 10.24 -12.35 1.98
C ALA A 93 10.91 -12.40 0.59
N SER A 94 11.50 -13.52 0.20
CA SER A 94 12.07 -13.71 -1.13
C SER A 94 11.06 -13.44 -2.24
N MET A 95 9.79 -13.83 -2.08
CA MET A 95 8.74 -13.52 -3.07
C MET A 95 8.52 -12.01 -3.27
N THR A 96 8.76 -11.21 -2.23
CA THR A 96 8.69 -9.75 -2.34
C THR A 96 9.94 -9.20 -3.00
N LEU A 97 11.12 -9.70 -2.62
CA LEU A 97 12.39 -9.29 -3.21
C LEU A 97 12.49 -9.67 -4.68
N ASP A 98 12.08 -10.88 -5.08
CA ASP A 98 12.12 -11.34 -6.47
C ASP A 98 11.32 -10.42 -7.42
N ILE A 99 10.30 -9.72 -6.91
CA ILE A 99 9.43 -8.85 -7.71
C ILE A 99 9.85 -7.38 -7.62
N TYR A 100 10.36 -6.95 -6.48
CA TYR A 100 10.57 -5.53 -6.15
C TYR A 100 12.03 -5.22 -5.77
N ALA A 101 13.01 -6.12 -6.02
CA ALA A 101 14.40 -5.93 -5.66
C ALA A 101 14.95 -4.60 -6.15
N ASP A 102 14.74 -4.29 -7.43
CA ASP A 102 15.27 -3.07 -8.07
C ASP A 102 14.76 -1.78 -7.39
N LEU A 103 13.55 -1.81 -6.81
CA LEU A 103 13.01 -0.66 -6.09
C LEU A 103 13.61 -0.47 -4.69
N PHE A 104 14.20 -1.52 -4.12
CA PHE A 104 14.92 -1.43 -2.84
C PHE A 104 16.37 -1.00 -3.00
N ASP A 105 16.98 -1.27 -4.16
CA ASP A 105 18.38 -0.93 -4.44
C ASP A 105 18.59 0.59 -4.57
N GLU A 106 17.58 1.33 -5.05
CA GLU A 106 17.64 2.80 -5.14
C GLU A 106 17.74 3.51 -3.77
N ASP A 107 17.53 2.78 -2.66
CA ASP A 107 17.51 3.35 -1.30
C ASP A 107 18.86 3.26 -0.57
N LEU A 108 19.91 2.68 -1.16
CA LEU A 108 21.22 2.50 -0.50
C LEU A 108 21.87 3.83 -0.16
N ASP A 109 21.83 4.81 -1.06
CA ASP A 109 22.39 6.15 -0.82
C ASP A 109 21.61 6.85 0.31
N GLY A 110 20.30 6.73 0.31
CA GLY A 110 19.45 7.25 1.39
C GLY A 110 19.68 6.57 2.74
N VAL A 111 20.09 5.30 2.77
CA VAL A 111 20.49 4.61 4.01
C VAL A 111 21.80 5.18 4.56
N ALA A 112 22.79 5.44 3.70
CA ALA A 112 24.05 6.04 4.10
C ALA A 112 23.83 7.42 4.73
N ASP A 113 23.05 8.29 4.09
CA ASP A 113 22.72 9.63 4.60
C ASP A 113 22.00 9.58 5.96
N ARG A 114 21.07 8.64 6.14
CA ARG A 114 20.35 8.45 7.41
C ARG A 114 21.28 7.94 8.53
N LEU A 115 22.24 7.07 8.21
CA LEU A 115 23.24 6.58 9.16
C LEU A 115 24.16 7.71 9.61
N ASP A 116 24.65 8.52 8.67
CA ASP A 116 25.50 9.65 8.98
C ASP A 116 24.78 10.68 9.86
N ALA A 117 23.53 11.01 9.54
CA ALA A 117 22.71 11.89 10.35
C ALA A 117 22.49 11.34 11.77
N ALA A 118 22.24 10.04 11.93
CA ALA A 118 22.06 9.40 13.23
C ALA A 118 23.35 9.40 14.06
N ILE A 119 24.51 9.16 13.43
CA ILE A 119 25.82 9.21 14.08
C ILE A 119 26.12 10.62 14.57
N GLN A 120 25.90 11.64 13.73
CA GLN A 120 26.10 13.04 14.09
C GLN A 120 25.20 13.45 15.25
N ALA A 121 23.91 13.12 15.22
CA ALA A 121 22.99 13.43 16.32
C ALA A 121 23.41 12.77 17.63
N THR A 122 23.93 11.56 17.60
CA THR A 122 24.44 10.84 18.78
C THR A 122 25.70 11.50 19.31
N ALA A 123 26.65 11.88 18.45
CA ALA A 123 27.87 12.57 18.82
C ALA A 123 27.59 13.93 19.47
N ASP A 124 26.61 14.68 18.94
CA ASP A 124 26.20 15.98 19.48
C ASP A 124 25.51 15.85 20.84
N ALA A 125 24.72 14.79 21.01
CA ALA A 125 24.10 14.50 22.32
C ALA A 125 25.11 14.18 23.40
N LEU A 126 26.20 13.48 23.06
CA LEU A 126 27.30 13.16 23.98
C LEU A 126 28.24 14.36 24.30
N ARG A 127 28.25 15.38 23.43
CA ARG A 127 29.05 16.59 23.60
C ARG A 127 28.39 17.68 24.42
N LYS A 128 27.09 17.60 24.71
CA LYS A 128 26.41 18.57 25.57
C LYS A 128 26.83 18.33 27.04
N PRO A 129 27.56 19.25 27.68
CA PRO A 129 27.86 19.15 29.11
C PRO A 129 26.55 19.37 29.90
N ASN A 130 26.42 18.63 30.97
CA ASN A 130 25.38 18.87 31.99
C ASN A 130 25.52 20.28 32.59
#